data_eda7ecc932ba813cd988ab6bd972b6c5
#
_entry.id   eda7ecc932ba813cd988ab6bd972b6c5
#
_cell.length_a   1.000
_cell.length_b   1.000
_cell.length_c   1.000
_cell.angle_alpha   90.00
_cell.angle_beta   90.00
_cell.angle_gamma   90.00
#
_symmetry.space_group_name_H-M   'P 1'
#
loop_
_entity.id
_entity.type
_entity.pdbx_description
1 polymer ?
#
loop_
_entity_poly.entity_id
_entity_poly.type
_entity_poly.pdbx_seq_one_letter_code
_entity_poly.pdbx_strand_id
1 'polypeptide(L)'
;MKIRINIGLKKSVLDTQGKAIETSLVKNLGYQQITNVRQGKFVELEINETDEKIIKQIVDEICDKLLVNKIIEDYSFDIID
;
A
#
# COMPACT_ATOMS: atom_id res chain seq x y z
N MET A 1 -8.37 -8.81 15.99
CA MET A 1 -6.98 -8.56 15.58
C MET A 1 -6.87 -7.26 14.84
N LYS A 2 -5.75 -6.58 15.01
CA LYS A 2 -5.45 -5.35 14.31
C LYS A 2 -4.74 -5.65 13.01
N ILE A 3 -5.22 -5.06 11.93
CA ILE A 3 -4.76 -5.36 10.57
C ILE A 3 -4.32 -4.06 9.91
N ARG A 4 -3.18 -4.11 9.22
CA ARG A 4 -2.74 -3.03 8.35
C ARG A 4 -2.77 -3.51 6.91
N ILE A 5 -3.53 -2.82 6.07
CA ILE A 5 -3.61 -3.09 4.65
C ILE A 5 -2.73 -2.07 3.93
N ASN A 6 -1.73 -2.55 3.20
CA ASN A 6 -0.80 -1.72 2.45
C ASN A 6 -1.24 -1.69 1.00
N ILE A 7 -1.46 -0.51 0.45
CA ILE A 7 -2.00 -0.32 -0.89
C ILE A 7 -1.04 0.55 -1.69
N GLY A 8 -0.66 0.06 -2.87
CA GLY A 8 0.23 0.81 -3.74
C GLY A 8 -0.15 0.64 -5.20
N LEU A 9 0.33 1.54 -6.04
CA LEU A 9 0.15 1.43 -7.47
C LEU A 9 0.91 0.22 -8.03
N LYS A 10 0.33 -0.45 -9.02
CA LYS A 10 1.02 -1.53 -9.74
C LYS A 10 2.30 -1.01 -10.36
N LYS A 11 3.31 -1.87 -10.51
CA LYS A 11 4.61 -1.47 -11.05
C LYS A 11 4.51 -0.86 -12.44
N SER A 12 3.52 -1.29 -13.23
CA SER A 12 3.31 -0.79 -14.59
C SER A 12 2.65 0.59 -14.63
N VAL A 13 2.14 1.09 -13.50
CA VAL A 13 1.46 2.38 -13.41
C VAL A 13 2.44 3.44 -12.95
N LEU A 14 2.48 4.58 -13.64
CA LEU A 14 3.32 5.70 -13.25
C LEU A 14 2.83 6.28 -11.92
N ASP A 15 3.73 6.30 -10.95
CA ASP A 15 3.49 6.90 -9.63
C ASP A 15 4.01 8.34 -9.66
N THR A 16 3.11 9.28 -9.95
CA THR A 16 3.50 10.70 -10.07
C THR A 16 3.93 11.29 -8.72
N GLN A 17 3.34 10.84 -7.61
CA GLN A 17 3.74 11.31 -6.28
C GLN A 17 5.12 10.77 -5.88
N GLY A 18 5.36 9.49 -6.10
CA GLY A 18 6.67 8.89 -5.84
C GLY A 18 7.75 9.52 -6.70
N LYS A 19 7.43 9.83 -7.95
CA LYS A 19 8.37 10.49 -8.86
C LYS A 19 8.71 11.91 -8.39
N ALA A 20 7.72 12.64 -7.90
CA ALA A 20 7.94 13.98 -7.36
C ALA A 20 8.83 13.94 -6.12
N ILE A 21 8.62 12.97 -5.23
CA ILE A 21 9.46 12.77 -4.06
C ILE A 21 10.90 12.45 -4.48
N GLU A 22 11.06 11.55 -5.43
CA GLU A 22 12.39 11.17 -5.93
C GLU A 22 13.12 12.38 -6.50
N THR A 23 12.46 13.19 -7.31
CA THR A 23 13.04 14.41 -7.88
C THR A 23 13.50 15.36 -6.78
N SER A 24 12.70 15.56 -5.75
CA SER A 24 13.07 16.42 -4.63
C SER A 24 14.27 15.88 -3.86
N LEU A 25 14.30 14.58 -3.61
CA LEU A 25 15.40 13.95 -2.88
C LEU A 25 16.72 14.02 -3.66
N VAL A 26 16.67 13.76 -4.95
CA VAL A 26 17.89 13.70 -5.78
C VAL A 26 18.35 15.10 -6.18
N LYS A 27 17.46 15.91 -6.74
CA LYS A 27 17.84 17.22 -7.30
C LYS A 27 17.96 18.30 -6.25
N ASN A 28 17.01 18.37 -5.31
CA ASN A 28 16.96 19.48 -4.35
C ASN A 28 17.80 19.19 -3.10
N LEU A 29 17.83 17.95 -2.65
CA LEU A 29 18.57 17.57 -1.43
C LEU A 29 19.89 16.86 -1.71
N GLY A 30 20.15 16.49 -2.95
CA GLY A 30 21.44 15.95 -3.36
C GLY A 30 21.71 14.48 -3.10
N TYR A 31 20.68 13.70 -2.81
CA TYR A 31 20.83 12.26 -2.52
C TYR A 31 20.84 11.44 -3.83
N GLN A 32 21.96 11.46 -4.52
CA GLN A 32 22.10 10.83 -5.84
C GLN A 32 21.94 9.32 -5.83
N GLN A 33 22.11 8.67 -4.70
CA GLN A 33 21.99 7.21 -4.56
C GLN A 33 20.54 6.74 -4.43
N ILE A 34 19.57 7.64 -4.36
CA ILE A 34 18.16 7.29 -4.23
C ILE A 34 17.54 7.10 -5.60
N THR A 35 16.88 5.94 -5.80
CA THR A 35 16.18 5.62 -7.05
C THR A 35 14.88 4.86 -6.72
N ASN A 36 14.00 4.80 -7.70
CA ASN A 36 12.79 3.96 -7.65
C ASN A 36 11.88 4.26 -6.45
N VAL A 37 11.67 5.53 -6.17
CA VAL A 37 10.80 5.95 -5.08
C VAL A 37 9.35 5.66 -5.47
N ARG A 38 8.66 4.95 -4.60
CA ARG A 38 7.24 4.62 -4.77
C ARG A 38 6.49 5.10 -3.55
N GLN A 39 5.30 5.63 -3.77
CA GLN A 39 4.44 6.07 -2.68
C GLN A 39 3.17 5.22 -2.67
N GLY A 40 2.73 4.84 -1.50
CA GLY A 40 1.49 4.12 -1.32
C GLY A 40 0.75 4.67 -0.12
N LYS A 41 -0.28 3.96 0.27
CA LYS A 41 -1.10 4.31 1.44
C LYS A 41 -1.37 3.04 2.23
N PHE A 42 -1.82 3.21 3.46
CA PHE A 42 -2.25 2.07 4.27
C PHE A 42 -3.54 2.40 4.99
N VAL A 43 -4.27 1.35 5.32
CA VAL A 43 -5.49 1.43 6.13
C VAL A 43 -5.29 0.47 7.30
N GLU A 44 -5.51 0.97 8.51
CA GLU A 44 -5.48 0.14 9.71
C GLU A 44 -6.91 -0.03 10.23
N LEU A 45 -7.24 -1.27 10.60
CA LEU A 45 -8.55 -1.55 11.15
C LEU A 45 -8.48 -2.73 12.12
N GLU A 46 -9.51 -2.90 12.91
CA GLU A 46 -9.63 -4.04 13.79
C GLU A 46 -10.74 -4.94 13.28
N ILE A 47 -10.46 -6.23 13.23
CA ILE A 47 -11.45 -7.25 12.87
C ILE A 47 -11.67 -8.10 14.10
N ASN A 48 -12.91 -8.21 14.53
CA ASN A 48 -13.28 -9.02 15.67
C ASN A 48 -13.35 -10.49 15.27
N GLU A 49 -12.18 -11.06 15.03
CA GLU A 49 -12.00 -12.43 14.58
C GLU A 49 -10.61 -12.91 14.98
N THR A 50 -10.44 -14.19 15.22
CA THR A 50 -9.16 -14.79 15.59
C THR A 50 -8.64 -15.79 14.54
N ASP A 51 -9.49 -16.27 13.65
CA ASP A 51 -9.09 -17.18 12.58
C ASP A 51 -8.49 -16.41 11.41
N GLU A 52 -7.21 -16.61 11.15
CA GLU A 52 -6.48 -15.90 10.10
C GLU A 52 -7.04 -16.15 8.71
N LYS A 53 -7.62 -17.32 8.46
CA LYS A 53 -8.27 -17.62 7.18
C LYS A 53 -9.50 -16.76 6.97
N ILE A 54 -10.29 -16.56 8.02
CA ILE A 54 -11.46 -15.69 7.97
C ILE A 54 -11.02 -14.23 7.80
N ILE A 55 -9.98 -13.83 8.49
CA ILE A 55 -9.41 -12.48 8.37
C ILE A 55 -9.00 -12.22 6.92
N LYS A 56 -8.29 -13.17 6.30
CA LYS A 56 -7.88 -13.04 4.90
C LYS A 56 -9.07 -12.89 3.97
N GLN A 57 -10.11 -13.68 4.17
CA GLN A 57 -11.33 -13.57 3.36
C GLN A 57 -11.97 -12.20 3.49
N ILE A 58 -12.07 -11.69 4.71
CA ILE A 58 -12.65 -10.36 4.96
C ILE A 58 -11.79 -9.27 4.31
N VAL A 59 -10.47 -9.33 4.47
CA VAL A 59 -9.57 -8.35 3.87
C VAL A 59 -9.69 -8.34 2.36
N ASP A 60 -9.65 -9.52 1.73
CA ASP A 60 -9.77 -9.62 0.28
C ASP A 60 -11.11 -9.05 -0.20
N GLU A 61 -12.17 -9.31 0.53
CA GLU A 61 -13.51 -8.85 0.19
C GLU A 61 -13.65 -7.34 0.28
N ILE A 62 -13.18 -6.74 1.38
CA ILE A 62 -13.29 -5.28 1.55
C ILE A 62 -12.34 -4.52 0.63
N CYS A 63 -11.19 -5.08 0.28
CA CYS A 63 -10.30 -4.51 -0.71
C CYS A 63 -10.96 -4.51 -2.08
N ASP A 64 -11.57 -5.62 -2.45
CA ASP A 64 -12.27 -5.74 -3.73
C ASP A 64 -13.46 -4.78 -3.85
N LYS A 65 -14.22 -4.62 -2.77
CA LYS A 65 -15.45 -3.84 -2.79
C LYS A 65 -15.23 -2.35 -2.61
N LEU A 66 -14.18 -1.94 -1.91
CA LEU A 66 -14.05 -0.55 -1.50
C LEU A 66 -12.62 0.00 -1.51
N LEU A 67 -11.67 -0.69 -0.87
CA LEU A 67 -10.42 -0.07 -0.49
C LEU A 67 -9.39 0.05 -1.61
N VAL A 68 -9.45 -0.82 -2.60
CA VAL A 68 -8.43 -0.95 -3.64
C VAL A 68 -9.04 -0.81 -5.02
N ASN A 69 -8.43 0.00 -5.86
CA ASN A 69 -8.76 0.04 -7.28
C ASN A 69 -7.91 -1.03 -7.98
N LYS A 70 -8.48 -2.20 -8.21
CA LYS A 70 -7.76 -3.36 -8.74
C LYS A 70 -7.20 -3.18 -10.14
N ILE A 71 -7.67 -2.18 -10.86
CA ILE A 71 -7.15 -1.87 -12.20
C ILE A 71 -5.73 -1.30 -12.10
N ILE A 72 -5.48 -0.46 -11.10
CA ILE A 72 -4.21 0.27 -10.98
C ILE A 72 -3.45 0.00 -9.68
N GLU A 73 -4.06 -0.66 -8.70
CA GLU A 73 -3.46 -0.86 -7.38
C GLU A 73 -3.33 -2.33 -7.02
N ASP A 74 -2.30 -2.64 -6.24
CA ASP A 74 -2.12 -3.92 -5.56
C ASP A 74 -2.15 -3.69 -4.06
N TYR A 75 -2.36 -4.76 -3.29
CA TYR A 75 -2.37 -4.66 -1.84
C TYR A 75 -1.77 -5.90 -1.20
N SER A 76 -1.33 -5.71 0.04
CA SER A 76 -0.96 -6.77 0.96
C SER A 76 -1.48 -6.40 2.34
N PHE A 77 -1.47 -7.34 3.28
CA PHE A 77 -1.86 -6.98 4.64
C PHE A 77 -0.98 -7.69 5.66
N ASP A 78 -0.89 -7.08 6.83
CA ASP A 78 -0.17 -7.60 7.97
C ASP A 78 -1.06 -7.61 9.19
N ILE A 79 -0.91 -8.63 10.04
CA ILE A 79 -1.52 -8.66 11.37
C ILE A 79 -0.51 -8.00 12.30
N ILE A 80 -0.90 -6.92 12.97
CA ILE A 80 0.03 -6.04 13.69
C ILE A 80 -0.20 -5.95 15.20
N ASP A 81 -1.07 -6.77 15.78
CA ASP A 81 -1.22 -6.80 17.25
C ASP A 81 -0.12 -7.56 17.97
#